data_9beff470dcb8354332b10f129f8184d8
#
_entry.id   9beff470dcb8354332b10f129f8184d8
#
_cell.length_a   1.000
_cell.length_b   1.000
_cell.length_c   1.000
_cell.angle_alpha   90.00
_cell.angle_beta   90.00
_cell.angle_gamma   90.00
#
_symmetry.space_group_name_H-M   'P 1'
#
loop_
_entity.id
_entity.type
_entity.pdbx_description
1 polymer ?
#
loop_
_entity_poly.entity_id
_entity_poly.type
_entity_poly.pdbx_seq_one_letter_code
_entity_poly.pdbx_strand_id
1 'polypeptide(L)'
;GNTTQFKFGLGWSPFKRFSFGADVIYYHGVITRNFNTIISPMIEEKPQRSMLGTQRETYSQAGVTLGIQYDFILNDNRSFTFGATFRPRVNLRPETTRTIVAKDVFIDTVDYKISRSDYYLPSTFTAGLYYQTRKVGMGLDYTFEKWKGINQSDLIDGIRYRNNNFIKVGMQFTPNAQDVRRYFNRCTYRVGFRYNSYYMNINDHNIDDKAITLGFGFPIRQGLSCINVGFDFGQRGMTASGIYTVPPSEPGGLTSQRAYQMVRERYFRVSVELTLFGEDYWFLKQKYQ
;
A
#
# COMPACT_ATOMS: atom_id res chain seq x y z
N GLY A 1 -13.43 -8.70 5.08
CA GLY A 1 -13.79 -7.79 4.00
C GLY A 1 -12.71 -7.71 2.94
N ASN A 2 -13.06 -7.23 1.77
CA ASN A 2 -12.13 -7.01 0.67
C ASN A 2 -12.37 -5.66 0.01
N THR A 3 -11.34 -5.15 -0.65
CA THR A 3 -11.38 -3.95 -1.48
C THR A 3 -10.80 -4.29 -2.83
N THR A 4 -11.56 -4.02 -3.89
CA THR A 4 -11.14 -4.21 -5.27
C THR A 4 -10.94 -2.84 -5.91
N GLN A 5 -9.91 -2.73 -6.73
CA GLN A 5 -9.61 -1.53 -7.50
C GLN A 5 -9.59 -1.89 -8.99
N PHE A 6 -10.39 -1.18 -9.77
CA PHE A 6 -10.33 -1.22 -11.22
C PHE A 6 -9.65 0.06 -11.69
N LYS A 7 -8.57 -0.09 -12.42
CA LYS A 7 -7.77 1.03 -12.92
C LYS A 7 -7.77 1.05 -14.43
N PHE A 8 -8.11 2.20 -15.00
CA PHE A 8 -8.02 2.47 -16.41
C PHE A 8 -7.17 3.72 -16.62
N GLY A 9 -6.13 3.60 -17.43
CA GLY A 9 -5.17 4.68 -17.66
C GLY A 9 -4.98 4.98 -19.13
N LEU A 10 -4.78 6.26 -19.43
CA LEU A 10 -4.42 6.77 -20.74
C LEU A 10 -3.13 7.57 -20.62
N GLY A 11 -2.23 7.33 -21.56
CA GLY A 11 -1.00 8.11 -21.72
C GLY A 11 -0.99 8.81 -23.09
N TRP A 12 -0.52 10.04 -23.10
CA TRP A 12 -0.37 10.84 -24.29
C TRP A 12 0.99 11.54 -24.31
N SER A 13 1.70 11.41 -25.41
CA SER A 13 3.03 12.00 -25.60
C SER A 13 2.97 13.00 -26.77
N PRO A 14 2.56 14.26 -26.52
CA PRO A 14 2.46 15.30 -27.55
C PRO A 14 3.82 15.70 -28.11
N PHE A 15 4.87 15.57 -27.32
CA PHE A 15 6.24 15.88 -27.71
C PHE A 15 7.15 14.66 -27.47
N LYS A 16 8.20 14.51 -28.26
CA LYS A 16 9.13 13.36 -28.21
C LYS A 16 9.75 13.06 -26.83
N ARG A 17 9.71 14.00 -25.89
CA ARG A 17 10.35 13.87 -24.58
C ARG A 17 9.41 14.11 -23.41
N PHE A 18 8.17 14.46 -23.68
CA PHE A 18 7.21 14.84 -22.65
C PHE A 18 5.94 14.00 -22.79
N SER A 19 5.53 13.38 -21.69
CA SER A 19 4.36 12.53 -21.64
C SER A 19 3.45 12.93 -20.50
N PHE A 20 2.14 12.90 -20.73
CA PHE A 20 1.09 13.04 -19.74
C PHE A 20 0.39 11.70 -19.55
N GLY A 21 0.01 11.41 -18.32
CA GLY A 21 -0.83 10.27 -18.00
C GLY A 21 -1.98 10.67 -17.10
N ALA A 22 -3.11 10.02 -17.30
CA ALA A 22 -4.25 10.13 -16.40
C ALA A 22 -4.85 8.74 -16.19
N ASP A 23 -5.06 8.38 -14.93
CA ASP A 23 -5.70 7.13 -14.54
C ASP A 23 -7.01 7.44 -13.81
N VAL A 24 -8.06 6.72 -14.16
CA VAL A 24 -9.29 6.65 -13.38
C VAL A 24 -9.26 5.35 -12.59
N ILE A 25 -9.49 5.43 -11.28
CA ILE A 25 -9.48 4.29 -10.37
C ILE A 25 -10.87 4.18 -9.75
N TYR A 26 -11.52 3.05 -9.96
CA TYR A 26 -12.78 2.74 -9.28
C TYR A 26 -12.50 1.83 -8.10
N TYR A 27 -12.88 2.28 -6.91
CA TYR A 27 -12.78 1.55 -5.65
C TYR A 27 -14.12 0.92 -5.34
N HIS A 28 -14.13 -0.38 -5.13
CA HIS A 28 -15.30 -1.11 -4.65
C HIS A 28 -14.90 -2.04 -3.51
N GLY A 29 -15.67 -2.04 -2.43
CA GLY A 29 -15.35 -2.90 -1.31
C GLY A 29 -16.51 -3.07 -0.34
N VAL A 30 -16.42 -4.16 0.41
CA VAL A 30 -17.32 -4.50 1.51
C VAL A 30 -16.50 -4.89 2.72
N ILE A 31 -16.71 -4.18 3.83
CA ILE A 31 -16.09 -4.49 5.11
C ILE A 31 -17.20 -4.94 6.06
N THR A 32 -17.06 -6.13 6.62
CA THR A 32 -18.00 -6.66 7.61
C THR A 32 -17.31 -6.79 8.96
N ARG A 33 -17.89 -6.20 9.99
CA ARG A 33 -17.43 -6.30 11.38
C ARG A 33 -18.49 -6.99 12.20
N ASN A 34 -18.12 -8.04 12.89
CA ASN A 34 -18.99 -8.73 13.84
C ASN A 34 -18.60 -8.34 15.26
N PHE A 35 -19.56 -8.04 16.08
CA PHE A 35 -19.36 -7.74 17.50
C PHE A 35 -20.36 -8.53 18.36
N ASN A 36 -19.95 -8.89 19.55
CA ASN A 36 -20.80 -9.52 20.55
C ASN A 36 -20.82 -8.62 21.78
N THR A 37 -22.02 -8.22 22.18
CA THR A 37 -22.26 -7.44 23.38
C THR A 37 -22.98 -8.29 24.40
N ILE A 38 -22.38 -8.47 25.57
CA ILE A 38 -23.00 -9.18 26.69
C ILE A 38 -23.53 -8.13 27.65
N ILE A 39 -24.85 -8.11 27.87
CA ILE A 39 -25.50 -7.25 28.82
C ILE A 39 -25.69 -8.05 30.10
N SER A 40 -24.95 -7.68 31.14
CA SER A 40 -25.15 -8.21 32.51
C SER A 40 -26.09 -7.29 33.24
N PRO A 41 -27.31 -7.72 33.61
CA PRO A 41 -28.21 -6.90 34.37
C PRO A 41 -27.64 -6.72 35.79
N MET A 42 -27.81 -5.51 36.37
CA MET A 42 -27.37 -5.20 37.75
C MET A 42 -28.14 -5.98 38.85
N ILE A 43 -29.19 -6.69 38.46
CA ILE A 43 -30.04 -7.45 39.38
C ILE A 43 -29.71 -8.93 39.20
N GLU A 44 -29.28 -9.61 40.22
CA GLU A 44 -28.78 -11.00 40.21
C GLU A 44 -29.78 -12.06 39.71
N GLU A 45 -31.05 -11.75 39.63
CA GLU A 45 -32.09 -12.71 39.20
C GLU A 45 -32.38 -12.75 37.70
N LYS A 46 -31.75 -11.90 36.89
CA LYS A 46 -32.02 -11.90 35.43
C LYS A 46 -30.87 -12.54 34.66
N PRO A 47 -31.17 -13.43 33.68
CA PRO A 47 -30.13 -14.05 32.89
C PRO A 47 -29.37 -13.02 32.04
N GLN A 48 -28.06 -13.23 31.90
CA GLN A 48 -27.22 -12.46 30.98
C GLN A 48 -27.76 -12.58 29.55
N ARG A 49 -27.92 -11.47 28.87
CA ARG A 49 -28.36 -11.43 27.49
C ARG A 49 -27.20 -11.15 26.56
N SER A 50 -27.09 -11.93 25.51
CA SER A 50 -26.07 -11.79 24.47
C SER A 50 -26.71 -11.21 23.20
N MET A 51 -26.13 -10.14 22.67
CA MET A 51 -26.52 -9.54 21.39
C MET A 51 -25.39 -9.72 20.40
N LEU A 52 -25.69 -10.34 19.27
CA LEU A 52 -24.80 -10.43 18.12
C LEU A 52 -25.11 -9.29 17.15
N GLY A 53 -24.10 -8.51 16.83
CA GLY A 53 -24.22 -7.44 15.86
C GLY A 53 -23.29 -7.64 14.67
N THR A 54 -23.80 -7.33 13.49
CA THR A 54 -23.02 -7.28 12.25
C THR A 54 -23.12 -5.88 11.68
N GLN A 55 -22.00 -5.24 11.47
CA GLN A 55 -21.90 -3.96 10.76
C GLN A 55 -21.28 -4.19 9.39
N ARG A 56 -22.03 -3.90 8.34
CA ARG A 56 -21.59 -4.02 6.95
C ARG A 56 -21.40 -2.63 6.36
N GLU A 57 -20.22 -2.35 5.88
CA GLU A 57 -19.86 -1.11 5.20
C GLU A 57 -19.59 -1.42 3.73
N THR A 58 -20.35 -0.80 2.83
CA THR A 58 -20.17 -0.94 1.39
C THR A 58 -19.78 0.42 0.82
N TYR A 59 -18.75 0.45 0.00
CA TYR A 59 -18.34 1.67 -0.68
C TYR A 59 -18.04 1.42 -2.15
N SER A 60 -18.36 2.43 -2.95
CA SER A 60 -18.15 2.46 -4.40
C SER A 60 -17.84 3.89 -4.79
N GLN A 61 -16.60 4.17 -5.16
CA GLN A 61 -16.14 5.54 -5.46
C GLN A 61 -15.05 5.56 -6.53
N ALA A 62 -15.07 6.59 -7.35
CA ALA A 62 -14.02 6.86 -8.33
C ALA A 62 -12.99 7.85 -7.80
N GLY A 63 -11.74 7.66 -8.18
CA GLY A 63 -10.62 8.56 -7.96
C GLY A 63 -9.84 8.76 -9.24
N VAL A 64 -8.99 9.78 -9.27
CA VAL A 64 -8.15 10.11 -10.42
C VAL A 64 -6.70 10.20 -9.99
N THR A 65 -5.77 9.76 -10.84
CA THR A 65 -4.34 10.01 -10.68
C THR A 65 -3.84 10.69 -11.95
N LEU A 66 -3.11 11.77 -11.81
CA LEU A 66 -2.47 12.50 -12.90
C LEU A 66 -0.97 12.26 -12.86
N GLY A 67 -0.35 12.12 -14.02
CA GLY A 67 1.09 11.89 -14.13
C GLY A 67 1.73 12.71 -15.22
N ILE A 68 2.98 13.06 -15.02
CA ILE A 68 3.85 13.70 -16.02
C ILE A 68 5.18 12.97 -16.03
N GLN A 69 5.77 12.90 -17.21
CA GLN A 69 7.12 12.38 -17.41
C GLN A 69 7.87 13.23 -18.40
N TYR A 70 9.15 13.44 -18.14
CA TYR A 70 10.06 14.12 -19.03
C TYR A 70 11.38 13.36 -19.17
N ASP A 71 11.78 13.12 -20.42
CA ASP A 71 13.01 12.38 -20.75
C ASP A 71 14.09 13.33 -21.26
N PHE A 72 15.17 13.44 -20.50
CA PHE A 72 16.38 14.14 -20.87
C PHE A 72 17.34 13.17 -21.56
N ILE A 73 17.47 13.22 -22.86
CA ILE A 73 18.45 12.44 -23.62
C ILE A 73 19.76 13.24 -23.66
N LEU A 74 20.76 12.77 -22.89
CA LEU A 74 22.07 13.42 -22.83
C LEU A 74 22.93 13.01 -24.05
N ASN A 75 22.92 11.72 -24.38
CA ASN A 75 23.62 11.13 -25.53
C ASN A 75 22.89 9.83 -25.92
N ASP A 76 23.24 9.19 -27.05
CA ASP A 76 22.66 7.91 -27.51
C ASP A 76 22.71 6.78 -26.47
N ASN A 77 23.60 6.90 -25.47
CA ASN A 77 23.83 5.89 -24.43
C ASN A 77 23.44 6.34 -23.03
N ARG A 78 22.94 7.56 -22.82
CA ARG A 78 22.64 8.13 -21.50
C ARG A 78 21.33 8.88 -21.53
N SER A 79 20.42 8.49 -20.71
CA SER A 79 19.14 9.18 -20.49
C SER A 79 18.90 9.44 -19.03
N PHE A 80 18.16 10.48 -18.74
CA PHE A 80 17.68 10.85 -17.43
C PHE A 80 16.19 11.12 -17.54
N THR A 81 15.39 10.38 -16.78
CA THR A 81 13.94 10.50 -16.77
C THR A 81 13.48 11.06 -15.45
N PHE A 82 12.67 12.11 -15.49
CA PHE A 82 11.92 12.64 -14.37
C PHE A 82 10.46 12.25 -14.51
N GLY A 83 9.86 11.75 -13.46
CA GLY A 83 8.43 11.44 -13.40
C GLY A 83 7.80 12.02 -12.14
N ALA A 84 6.56 12.49 -12.24
CA ALA A 84 5.79 12.86 -11.06
C ALA A 84 4.32 12.45 -11.25
N THR A 85 3.70 12.01 -10.15
CA THR A 85 2.27 11.67 -10.13
C THR A 85 1.59 12.32 -8.95
N PHE A 86 0.33 12.70 -9.13
CA PHE A 86 -0.50 13.27 -8.10
C PHE A 86 -1.88 12.62 -8.09
N ARG A 87 -2.30 12.12 -6.94
CA ARG A 87 -3.63 11.61 -6.67
C ARG A 87 -4.29 12.50 -5.61
N PRO A 88 -5.39 13.19 -5.93
CA PRO A 88 -6.18 13.94 -4.96
C PRO A 88 -6.75 13.03 -3.86
N ARG A 89 -7.16 13.63 -2.76
CA ARG A 89 -7.91 12.94 -1.71
C ARG A 89 -9.22 12.39 -2.26
N VAL A 90 -9.54 11.13 -1.95
CA VAL A 90 -10.79 10.48 -2.37
C VAL A 90 -11.66 10.22 -1.15
N ASN A 91 -12.92 10.63 -1.20
CA ASN A 91 -13.92 10.34 -0.18
C ASN A 91 -14.68 9.07 -0.57
N LEU A 92 -14.54 8.00 0.20
CA LEU A 92 -15.15 6.70 -0.10
C LEU A 92 -16.65 6.63 0.22
N ARG A 93 -17.18 7.50 1.07
CA ARG A 93 -18.61 7.60 1.43
C ARG A 93 -19.25 6.24 1.71
N PRO A 94 -18.84 5.52 2.75
CA PRO A 94 -19.36 4.18 3.03
C PRO A 94 -20.85 4.22 3.35
N GLU A 95 -21.62 3.34 2.74
CA GLU A 95 -22.97 3.01 3.15
C GLU A 95 -22.88 1.94 4.23
N THR A 96 -23.36 2.25 5.43
CA THR A 96 -23.25 1.37 6.59
C THR A 96 -24.62 0.82 6.97
N THR A 97 -24.72 -0.50 7.00
CA THR A 97 -25.88 -1.22 7.53
C THR A 97 -25.46 -1.95 8.79
N ARG A 98 -26.24 -1.82 9.86
CA ARG A 98 -26.02 -2.55 11.11
C ARG A 98 -27.21 -3.44 11.38
N THR A 99 -26.93 -4.73 11.58
CA THR A 99 -27.90 -5.77 11.94
C THR A 99 -27.61 -6.20 13.36
N ILE A 100 -28.61 -6.19 14.25
CA ILE A 100 -28.50 -6.65 15.64
C ILE A 100 -29.48 -7.78 15.84
N VAL A 101 -28.98 -8.91 16.37
CA VAL A 101 -29.78 -10.09 16.70
C VAL A 101 -29.68 -10.35 18.19
N ALA A 102 -30.80 -10.30 18.91
CA ALA A 102 -30.90 -10.66 20.31
C ALA A 102 -31.15 -12.17 20.45
N LYS A 103 -30.34 -12.89 21.23
CA LYS A 103 -30.25 -14.35 21.16
C LYS A 103 -31.17 -15.13 22.11
N ASP A 104 -31.92 -14.53 23.04
CA ASP A 104 -32.48 -15.34 24.14
C ASP A 104 -33.99 -15.32 24.36
N VAL A 105 -34.82 -14.52 23.67
CA VAL A 105 -36.30 -14.56 23.89
C VAL A 105 -37.10 -14.39 22.60
N PHE A 106 -36.64 -13.55 21.70
CA PHE A 106 -37.19 -13.37 20.34
C PHE A 106 -36.03 -12.98 19.46
N ILE A 107 -35.92 -13.67 18.30
CA ILE A 107 -34.97 -13.24 17.24
C ILE A 107 -35.60 -11.99 16.63
N ASP A 108 -35.33 -10.85 17.21
CA ASP A 108 -35.68 -9.58 16.59
C ASP A 108 -34.41 -9.06 15.87
N THR A 109 -34.52 -9.05 14.55
CA THR A 109 -33.47 -8.53 13.68
C THR A 109 -33.79 -7.10 13.35
N VAL A 110 -33.05 -6.17 13.89
CA VAL A 110 -33.21 -4.75 13.58
C VAL A 110 -32.14 -4.35 12.60
N ASP A 111 -32.54 -4.12 11.35
CA ASP A 111 -31.67 -3.55 10.33
C ASP A 111 -31.87 -2.03 10.28
N TYR A 112 -30.79 -1.28 10.45
CA TYR A 112 -30.83 0.17 10.30
C TYR A 112 -29.61 0.70 9.56
N LYS A 113 -29.85 1.70 8.70
CA LYS A 113 -28.79 2.43 8.03
C LYS A 113 -28.22 3.46 8.98
N ILE A 114 -26.88 3.47 9.11
CA ILE A 114 -26.18 4.47 9.88
C ILE A 114 -25.54 5.43 8.89
N SER A 115 -25.84 6.72 9.03
CA SER A 115 -25.05 7.74 8.37
C SER A 115 -23.70 7.84 9.10
N ARG A 116 -22.66 7.30 8.49
CA ARG A 116 -21.31 7.37 9.03
C ARG A 116 -20.56 8.56 8.44
N SER A 117 -19.60 9.08 9.21
CA SER A 117 -18.69 10.08 8.73
C SER A 117 -17.91 9.60 7.50
N ASP A 118 -17.71 10.49 6.57
CA ASP A 118 -16.92 10.25 5.37
C ASP A 118 -15.57 9.62 5.70
N TYR A 119 -15.19 8.60 4.94
CA TYR A 119 -13.86 7.98 5.03
C TYR A 119 -13.02 8.41 3.85
N TYR A 120 -11.87 9.01 4.13
CA TYR A 120 -11.00 9.58 3.12
C TYR A 120 -9.74 8.75 2.87
N LEU A 121 -9.44 8.53 1.59
CA LEU A 121 -8.09 8.15 1.18
C LEU A 121 -7.23 9.42 1.05
N PRO A 122 -5.95 9.37 1.45
CA PRO A 122 -5.08 10.55 1.46
C PRO A 122 -4.75 11.04 0.05
N SER A 123 -4.44 12.32 -0.07
CA SER A 123 -3.76 12.80 -1.27
C SER A 123 -2.33 12.23 -1.28
N THR A 124 -1.92 11.76 -2.44
CA THR A 124 -0.61 11.13 -2.66
C THR A 124 0.14 11.88 -3.75
N PHE A 125 1.36 12.26 -3.46
CA PHE A 125 2.31 12.81 -4.42
C PHE A 125 3.51 11.89 -4.53
N THR A 126 3.88 11.50 -5.76
CA THR A 126 5.10 10.71 -6.00
C THR A 126 5.95 11.43 -7.02
N ALA A 127 7.24 11.53 -6.77
CA ALA A 127 8.24 12.03 -7.71
C ALA A 127 9.38 11.03 -7.82
N GLY A 128 9.86 10.81 -9.04
CA GLY A 128 10.93 9.87 -9.31
C GLY A 128 11.93 10.41 -10.30
N LEU A 129 13.16 9.96 -10.14
CA LEU A 129 14.29 10.25 -11.01
C LEU A 129 14.91 8.92 -11.43
N TYR A 130 15.15 8.72 -12.72
CA TYR A 130 15.81 7.54 -13.24
C TYR A 130 16.92 7.93 -14.21
N TYR A 131 18.12 7.48 -13.90
CA TYR A 131 19.28 7.63 -14.76
C TYR A 131 19.66 6.29 -15.37
N GLN A 132 19.80 6.23 -16.66
CA GLN A 132 20.13 5.01 -17.39
C GLN A 132 21.32 5.23 -18.31
N THR A 133 22.22 4.24 -18.30
CA THR A 133 23.29 4.08 -19.27
C THR A 133 23.20 2.68 -19.87
N ARG A 134 24.07 2.36 -20.83
CA ARG A 134 24.14 1.01 -21.41
C ARG A 134 24.38 -0.10 -20.38
N LYS A 135 25.03 0.18 -19.23
CA LYS A 135 25.43 -0.81 -18.21
C LYS A 135 24.78 -0.57 -16.85
N VAL A 136 24.48 0.67 -16.52
CA VAL A 136 24.01 1.07 -15.19
C VAL A 136 22.68 1.77 -15.29
N GLY A 137 21.75 1.39 -14.45
CA GLY A 137 20.51 2.13 -14.17
C GLY A 137 20.45 2.51 -12.69
N MET A 138 20.06 3.73 -12.37
CA MET A 138 19.88 4.24 -11.01
C MET A 138 18.52 4.92 -10.90
N GLY A 139 17.79 4.62 -9.83
CA GLY A 139 16.47 5.19 -9.57
C GLY A 139 16.33 5.71 -8.16
N LEU A 140 15.63 6.81 -8.02
CA LEU A 140 15.22 7.39 -6.75
C LEU A 140 13.74 7.74 -6.85
N ASP A 141 12.92 7.21 -5.95
CA ASP A 141 11.50 7.54 -5.83
C ASP A 141 11.20 8.08 -4.44
N TYR A 142 10.42 9.13 -4.40
CA TYR A 142 9.86 9.70 -3.19
C TYR A 142 8.34 9.77 -3.30
N THR A 143 7.64 9.20 -2.31
CA THR A 143 6.18 9.26 -2.20
C THR A 143 5.79 9.93 -0.89
N PHE A 144 4.92 10.91 -0.97
CA PHE A 144 4.32 11.61 0.17
C PHE A 144 2.81 11.37 0.20
N GLU A 145 2.30 10.93 1.36
CA GLU A 145 0.86 10.75 1.59
C GLU A 145 0.41 11.60 2.77
N LYS A 146 -0.62 12.43 2.55
CA LYS A 146 -1.14 13.35 3.56
C LYS A 146 -2.25 12.68 4.39
N TRP A 147 -1.86 11.89 5.39
CA TRP A 147 -2.77 11.23 6.31
C TRP A 147 -3.17 12.08 7.52
N LYS A 148 -2.36 13.05 7.89
CA LYS A 148 -2.62 13.90 9.06
C LYS A 148 -3.93 14.68 8.88
N GLY A 149 -4.82 14.59 9.87
CA GLY A 149 -6.08 15.35 9.90
C GLY A 149 -7.26 14.70 9.17
N ILE A 150 -7.11 13.45 8.68
CA ILE A 150 -8.22 12.71 8.07
C ILE A 150 -8.58 11.48 8.91
N ASN A 151 -9.86 11.08 8.91
CA ASN A 151 -10.38 9.86 9.57
C ASN A 151 -10.02 9.73 11.06
N GLN A 152 -9.82 10.84 11.77
CA GLN A 152 -9.35 10.80 13.18
C GLN A 152 -10.46 10.41 14.16
N SER A 153 -11.72 10.65 13.82
CA SER A 153 -12.88 10.32 14.67
C SER A 153 -13.08 8.81 14.89
N ASP A 154 -12.50 7.99 14.01
CA ASP A 154 -12.67 6.54 14.02
C ASP A 154 -11.49 5.80 14.65
N LEU A 155 -10.51 6.52 15.15
CA LEU A 155 -9.31 5.94 15.73
C LEU A 155 -9.54 5.56 17.19
N ILE A 156 -8.94 4.44 17.59
CA ILE A 156 -8.83 4.02 18.99
C ILE A 156 -7.90 4.99 19.71
N ASP A 157 -8.19 5.29 20.98
CA ASP A 157 -7.34 6.11 21.82
C ASP A 157 -5.88 5.62 21.79
N GLY A 158 -4.95 6.58 21.67
CA GLY A 158 -3.52 6.29 21.54
C GLY A 158 -3.05 6.07 20.09
N ILE A 159 -3.95 5.99 19.10
CA ILE A 159 -3.59 5.92 17.68
C ILE A 159 -3.81 7.27 17.02
N ARG A 160 -2.82 7.75 16.28
CA ARG A 160 -2.91 8.98 15.49
C ARG A 160 -2.38 8.77 14.08
N TYR A 161 -2.99 9.42 13.11
CA TYR A 161 -2.44 9.45 11.76
C TYR A 161 -1.41 10.57 11.61
N ARG A 162 -0.30 10.23 10.98
CA ARG A 162 0.73 11.15 10.54
C ARG A 162 0.96 11.04 9.04
N ASN A 163 1.57 12.04 8.43
CA ASN A 163 1.94 11.96 7.03
C ASN A 163 2.96 10.84 6.81
N ASN A 164 2.79 10.12 5.72
CA ASN A 164 3.69 9.04 5.32
C ASN A 164 4.71 9.56 4.31
N ASN A 165 5.98 9.19 4.50
CA ASN A 165 7.07 9.43 3.58
C ASN A 165 7.67 8.08 3.18
N PHE A 166 7.72 7.81 1.89
CA PHE A 166 8.29 6.60 1.36
C PHE A 166 9.40 6.92 0.35
N ILE A 167 10.62 6.51 0.68
CA ILE A 167 11.83 6.72 -0.14
C ILE A 167 12.30 5.36 -0.64
N LYS A 168 12.58 5.27 -1.93
CA LYS A 168 13.18 4.10 -2.57
C LYS A 168 14.38 4.56 -3.38
N VAL A 169 15.49 3.87 -3.21
CA VAL A 169 16.69 4.06 -4.01
C VAL A 169 17.10 2.70 -4.56
N GLY A 170 17.43 2.65 -5.83
CA GLY A 170 17.85 1.42 -6.47
C GLY A 170 18.91 1.64 -7.52
N MET A 171 19.77 0.66 -7.68
CA MET A 171 20.78 0.61 -8.72
C MET A 171 20.76 -0.78 -9.37
N GLN A 172 20.91 -0.81 -10.68
CA GLN A 172 21.14 -2.03 -11.44
C GLN A 172 22.41 -1.91 -12.28
N PHE A 173 23.08 -3.04 -12.44
CA PHE A 173 24.30 -3.14 -13.23
C PHE A 173 24.29 -4.40 -14.08
N THR A 174 24.49 -4.24 -15.38
CA THR A 174 24.66 -5.33 -16.35
C THR A 174 25.98 -5.14 -17.07
N PRO A 175 26.99 -5.96 -16.80
CA PRO A 175 28.35 -5.76 -17.35
C PRO A 175 28.38 -5.69 -18.87
N ASN A 176 27.77 -6.67 -19.54
CA ASN A 176 27.62 -6.72 -20.99
C ASN A 176 26.47 -7.65 -21.38
N ALA A 177 25.31 -7.09 -21.71
CA ALA A 177 24.12 -7.85 -22.09
C ALA A 177 24.30 -8.72 -23.35
N GLN A 178 25.27 -8.40 -24.21
CA GLN A 178 25.54 -9.08 -25.48
C GLN A 178 26.76 -10.04 -25.44
N ASP A 179 27.32 -10.30 -24.25
CA ASP A 179 28.49 -11.19 -24.12
C ASP A 179 28.07 -12.65 -24.41
N VAL A 180 28.58 -13.22 -25.51
CA VAL A 180 28.31 -14.60 -25.89
C VAL A 180 29.16 -15.61 -25.13
N ARG A 181 30.34 -15.18 -24.65
CA ARG A 181 31.32 -16.09 -24.03
C ARG A 181 31.11 -16.27 -22.53
N ARG A 182 30.72 -15.22 -21.81
CA ARG A 182 30.62 -15.22 -20.35
C ARG A 182 29.19 -14.97 -19.92
N TYR A 183 28.52 -15.99 -19.42
CA TYR A 183 27.12 -15.90 -18.97
C TYR A 183 26.89 -14.85 -17.90
N PHE A 184 27.74 -14.78 -16.88
CA PHE A 184 27.60 -13.83 -15.76
C PHE A 184 27.72 -12.36 -16.20
N ASN A 185 28.36 -12.07 -17.33
CA ASN A 185 28.38 -10.71 -17.87
C ASN A 185 27.01 -10.26 -18.39
N ARG A 186 26.13 -11.20 -18.76
CA ARG A 186 24.75 -10.92 -19.20
C ARG A 186 23.78 -10.80 -18.05
N CYS A 187 24.15 -11.29 -16.86
CA CYS A 187 23.30 -11.20 -15.68
C CYS A 187 23.17 -9.75 -15.21
N THR A 188 22.01 -9.41 -14.69
CA THR A 188 21.74 -8.11 -14.09
C THR A 188 21.84 -8.21 -12.58
N TYR A 189 22.67 -7.38 -11.98
CA TYR A 189 22.85 -7.26 -10.54
C TYR A 189 22.11 -6.04 -10.04
N ARG A 190 21.31 -6.18 -8.98
CA ARG A 190 20.50 -5.10 -8.44
C ARG A 190 20.74 -4.95 -6.94
N VAL A 191 20.78 -3.71 -6.49
CA VAL A 191 20.79 -3.37 -5.07
C VAL A 191 19.82 -2.23 -4.84
N GLY A 192 19.10 -2.26 -3.73
CA GLY A 192 18.15 -1.22 -3.40
C GLY A 192 18.01 -1.02 -1.91
N PHE A 193 17.48 0.13 -1.56
CA PHE A 193 17.11 0.51 -0.20
C PHE A 193 15.73 1.13 -0.22
N ARG A 194 14.91 0.81 0.77
CA ARG A 194 13.62 1.45 0.98
C ARG A 194 13.44 1.86 2.43
N TYR A 195 12.83 3.01 2.61
CA TYR A 195 12.42 3.54 3.89
C TYR A 195 10.97 4.02 3.80
N ASN A 196 10.11 3.52 4.69
CA ASN A 196 8.71 3.92 4.79
C ASN A 196 8.43 4.37 6.22
N SER A 197 8.07 5.64 6.41
CA SER A 197 7.79 6.18 7.74
C SER A 197 6.45 5.74 8.30
N TYR A 198 5.64 5.03 7.56
CA TYR A 198 4.28 4.58 7.89
C TYR A 198 3.36 5.72 8.36
N TYR A 199 2.07 5.56 8.12
CA TYR A 199 1.09 6.62 8.40
C TYR A 199 0.50 6.56 9.82
N MET A 200 0.77 5.51 10.60
CA MET A 200 0.25 5.33 11.96
C MET A 200 1.32 5.62 13.01
N ASN A 201 0.90 6.34 14.03
CA ASN A 201 1.64 6.55 15.26
C ASN A 201 0.81 5.93 16.40
N ILE A 202 1.45 5.13 17.26
CA ILE A 202 0.81 4.47 18.39
C ILE A 202 1.46 4.98 19.65
N ASN A 203 0.70 5.68 20.50
CA ASN A 203 1.17 6.27 21.76
C ASN A 203 2.49 7.05 21.57
N ASP A 204 2.49 7.96 20.58
CA ASP A 204 3.63 8.79 20.20
C ASP A 204 4.87 8.02 19.69
N HIS A 205 4.74 6.72 19.42
CA HIS A 205 5.79 5.91 18.81
C HIS A 205 5.53 5.71 17.34
N ASN A 206 6.58 5.96 16.54
CA ASN A 206 6.54 5.81 15.09
C ASN A 206 6.79 4.36 14.67
N ILE A 207 6.01 3.90 13.70
CA ILE A 207 6.23 2.60 13.05
C ILE A 207 6.94 2.87 11.73
N ASP A 208 8.23 2.53 11.65
CA ASP A 208 9.01 2.68 10.43
C ASP A 208 9.34 1.31 9.85
N ASP A 209 9.41 1.22 8.52
CA ASP A 209 9.85 0.03 7.77
C ASP A 209 11.10 0.39 6.95
N LYS A 210 12.19 -0.34 7.17
CA LYS A 210 13.47 -0.16 6.47
C LYS A 210 13.89 -1.50 5.90
N ALA A 211 14.31 -1.51 4.64
CA ALA A 211 14.79 -2.73 4.02
C ALA A 211 15.90 -2.46 3.00
N ILE A 212 16.81 -3.44 2.92
CA ILE A 212 17.84 -3.53 1.88
C ILE A 212 17.43 -4.69 0.97
N THR A 213 17.49 -4.47 -0.34
CA THR A 213 17.14 -5.46 -1.35
C THR A 213 18.34 -5.80 -2.22
N LEU A 214 18.53 -7.07 -2.51
CA LEU A 214 19.49 -7.58 -3.47
C LEU A 214 18.74 -8.34 -4.56
N GLY A 215 19.13 -8.18 -5.81
CA GLY A 215 18.45 -8.83 -6.92
C GLY A 215 19.44 -9.33 -7.98
N PHE A 216 19.09 -10.48 -8.57
CA PHE A 216 19.85 -11.10 -9.63
C PHE A 216 18.89 -11.42 -10.79
N GLY A 217 19.23 -10.97 -11.98
CA GLY A 217 18.50 -11.27 -13.20
C GLY A 217 19.31 -12.21 -14.08
N PHE A 218 18.77 -13.39 -14.35
CA PHE A 218 19.38 -14.44 -15.14
C PHE A 218 18.69 -14.53 -16.51
N PRO A 219 19.28 -14.04 -17.60
CA PRO A 219 18.71 -14.17 -18.93
C PRO A 219 18.74 -15.65 -19.39
N ILE A 220 17.60 -16.20 -19.79
CA ILE A 220 17.48 -17.57 -20.28
C ILE A 220 17.76 -17.61 -21.78
N ARG A 221 17.22 -16.67 -22.55
CA ARG A 221 17.38 -16.56 -23.97
C ARG A 221 17.72 -15.11 -24.34
N GLN A 222 18.50 -14.89 -25.37
CA GLN A 222 18.97 -13.57 -25.79
C GLN A 222 17.85 -12.51 -25.78
N GLY A 223 17.72 -11.78 -24.65
CA GLY A 223 16.79 -10.66 -24.49
C GLY A 223 15.30 -10.97 -24.33
N LEU A 224 14.87 -12.24 -24.42
CA LEU A 224 13.44 -12.59 -24.48
C LEU A 224 12.85 -13.15 -23.20
N SER A 225 13.65 -13.83 -22.37
CA SER A 225 13.18 -14.43 -21.12
C SER A 225 14.22 -14.26 -20.02
N CYS A 226 13.76 -14.02 -18.81
CA CYS A 226 14.64 -13.76 -17.67
C CYS A 226 14.04 -14.36 -16.38
N ILE A 227 14.87 -14.99 -15.56
CA ILE A 227 14.53 -15.33 -14.18
C ILE A 227 15.12 -14.26 -13.28
N ASN A 228 14.28 -13.58 -12.50
CA ASN A 228 14.70 -12.63 -11.48
C ASN A 228 14.57 -13.27 -10.11
N VAL A 229 15.65 -13.20 -9.31
CA VAL A 229 15.66 -13.64 -7.92
C VAL A 229 15.97 -12.43 -7.05
N GLY A 230 15.09 -12.16 -6.10
CA GLY A 230 15.23 -11.03 -5.17
C GLY A 230 15.29 -11.50 -3.72
N PHE A 231 16.12 -10.84 -2.94
CA PHE A 231 16.27 -11.02 -1.50
C PHE A 231 15.99 -9.68 -0.83
N ASP A 232 15.11 -9.68 0.15
CA ASP A 232 14.67 -8.50 0.87
C ASP A 232 14.90 -8.72 2.38
N PHE A 233 15.79 -7.93 2.96
CA PHE A 233 16.13 -7.93 4.37
C PHE A 233 15.59 -6.68 5.00
N GLY A 234 14.57 -6.80 5.86
CA GLY A 234 13.90 -5.65 6.42
C GLY A 234 13.66 -5.73 7.91
N GLN A 235 13.36 -4.57 8.46
CA GLN A 235 12.94 -4.38 9.84
C GLN A 235 11.77 -3.43 9.86
N ARG A 236 10.68 -3.83 10.56
CA ARG A 236 9.47 -3.05 10.76
C ARG A 236 9.19 -2.85 12.24
N GLY A 237 8.68 -1.66 12.59
CA GLY A 237 8.26 -1.31 13.93
C GLY A 237 9.41 -1.07 14.89
N MET A 238 9.06 -0.94 16.15
CA MET A 238 9.99 -0.72 17.24
C MET A 238 9.54 -1.49 18.49
N THR A 239 10.47 -1.78 19.39
CA THR A 239 10.15 -2.35 20.68
C THR A 239 9.86 -1.19 21.63
N ALA A 240 8.63 -1.10 22.12
CA ALA A 240 8.21 -0.17 23.16
C ALA A 240 7.13 -0.81 24.00
N SER A 241 7.07 -0.47 25.26
CA SER A 241 6.01 -0.88 26.18
C SER A 241 5.59 0.31 27.03
N GLY A 242 4.34 0.36 27.41
CA GLY A 242 3.82 1.44 28.22
C GLY A 242 2.40 1.15 28.69
N ILE A 243 1.85 2.10 29.40
CA ILE A 243 0.47 2.06 29.88
C ILE A 243 -0.23 3.27 29.27
N TYR A 244 -1.40 3.06 28.67
CA TYR A 244 -2.27 4.14 28.23
C TYR A 244 -3.58 4.12 29.01
N THR A 245 -4.11 5.30 29.24
CA THR A 245 -5.36 5.51 29.95
C THR A 245 -6.50 5.53 28.95
N VAL A 246 -7.46 4.64 29.13
CA VAL A 246 -8.70 4.64 28.32
C VAL A 246 -9.72 5.50 29.09
N PRO A 247 -10.22 6.59 28.47
CA PRO A 247 -11.26 7.39 29.10
C PRO A 247 -12.54 6.54 29.28
N PRO A 248 -13.36 6.85 30.28
CA PRO A 248 -14.61 6.13 30.50
C PRO A 248 -15.54 6.31 29.30
N SER A 249 -16.24 5.24 28.91
CA SER A 249 -17.21 5.26 27.81
C SER A 249 -18.46 6.06 28.13
N GLU A 250 -18.69 6.36 29.43
CA GLU A 250 -19.85 7.11 29.94
C GLU A 250 -19.40 8.21 30.93
N PRO A 251 -20.14 9.33 31.04
CA PRO A 251 -19.88 10.37 32.04
C PRO A 251 -19.94 9.79 33.44
N GLY A 252 -18.86 9.89 34.21
CA GLY A 252 -18.76 9.36 35.56
C GLY A 252 -18.23 7.92 35.70
N GLY A 253 -17.91 7.26 34.60
CA GLY A 253 -17.26 5.95 34.58
C GLY A 253 -15.81 6.00 35.07
N LEU A 254 -15.26 4.83 35.45
CA LEU A 254 -13.87 4.70 35.87
C LEU A 254 -12.93 4.67 34.66
N THR A 255 -11.84 5.43 34.73
CA THR A 255 -10.73 5.32 33.79
C THR A 255 -10.03 3.95 33.94
N SER A 256 -9.85 3.25 32.86
CA SER A 256 -9.09 2.01 32.85
C SER A 256 -7.68 2.22 32.25
N GLN A 257 -6.70 1.57 32.90
CA GLN A 257 -5.34 1.54 32.37
C GLN A 257 -5.10 0.23 31.61
N ARG A 258 -4.57 0.34 30.40
CA ARG A 258 -4.21 -0.82 29.59
C ARG A 258 -2.73 -0.78 29.26
N ALA A 259 -2.05 -1.90 29.49
CA ALA A 259 -0.67 -2.06 29.04
C ALA A 259 -0.64 -2.35 27.53
N TYR A 260 0.33 -1.78 26.82
CA TYR A 260 0.63 -2.13 25.45
C TYR A 260 2.07 -2.55 25.32
N GLN A 261 2.33 -3.43 24.37
CA GLN A 261 3.65 -3.87 23.99
C GLN A 261 3.77 -3.84 22.47
N MET A 262 4.72 -3.07 21.97
CA MET A 262 5.04 -3.02 20.54
C MET A 262 6.19 -3.97 20.25
N VAL A 263 6.14 -4.62 19.11
CA VAL A 263 7.12 -5.60 18.68
C VAL A 263 7.89 -5.08 17.45
N ARG A 264 9.19 -5.26 17.48
CA ARG A 264 10.07 -5.06 16.33
C ARG A 264 10.15 -6.36 15.55
N GLU A 265 9.69 -6.34 14.32
CA GLU A 265 9.75 -7.45 13.38
C GLU A 265 10.99 -7.31 12.50
N ARG A 266 11.78 -8.37 12.38
CA ARG A 266 12.80 -8.52 11.35
C ARG A 266 12.33 -9.58 10.38
N TYR A 267 12.40 -9.30 9.09
CA TYR A 267 11.92 -10.23 8.08
C TYR A 267 12.95 -10.42 6.97
N PHE A 268 12.90 -11.62 6.42
CA PHE A 268 13.61 -12.01 5.21
C PHE A 268 12.57 -12.51 4.19
N ARG A 269 12.63 -11.96 2.98
CA ARG A 269 11.73 -12.35 1.90
C ARG A 269 12.56 -12.74 0.69
N VAL A 270 12.19 -13.84 0.07
CA VAL A 270 12.70 -14.27 -1.24
C VAL A 270 11.59 -14.11 -2.25
N SER A 271 11.90 -13.52 -3.39
CA SER A 271 10.99 -13.39 -4.53
C SER A 271 11.63 -14.01 -5.76
N VAL A 272 10.87 -14.79 -6.50
CA VAL A 272 11.26 -15.34 -7.79
C VAL A 272 10.23 -14.91 -8.81
N GLU A 273 10.69 -14.28 -9.88
CA GLU A 273 9.87 -13.81 -10.97
C GLU A 273 10.39 -14.41 -12.28
N LEU A 274 9.49 -14.92 -13.09
CA LEU A 274 9.78 -15.43 -14.41
C LEU A 274 9.16 -14.49 -15.46
N THR A 275 9.99 -13.78 -16.21
CA THR A 275 9.58 -13.01 -17.37
C THR A 275 9.68 -13.90 -18.60
N LEU A 276 8.54 -14.27 -19.17
CA LEU A 276 8.44 -15.03 -20.42
C LEU A 276 8.15 -14.04 -21.53
N PHE A 277 8.95 -14.09 -22.57
CA PHE A 277 8.81 -13.23 -23.75
C PHE A 277 9.01 -11.74 -23.44
N GLY A 278 10.20 -11.25 -23.73
CA GLY A 278 10.43 -9.80 -23.82
C GLY A 278 9.53 -9.22 -24.91
N GLU A 279 9.20 -7.98 -24.73
CA GLU A 279 8.33 -7.10 -25.53
C GLU A 279 7.99 -7.58 -26.94
N ASP A 280 6.70 -7.63 -27.27
CA ASP A 280 6.08 -7.51 -28.60
C ASP A 280 5.89 -8.73 -29.51
N TYR A 281 6.32 -9.93 -29.18
CA TYR A 281 6.19 -11.05 -30.13
C TYR A 281 5.03 -12.03 -29.87
N TRP A 282 4.16 -11.74 -28.91
CA TRP A 282 3.02 -12.62 -28.61
C TRP A 282 2.03 -12.74 -29.78
N PHE A 283 1.89 -11.67 -30.57
CA PHE A 283 0.92 -11.58 -31.69
C PHE A 283 1.54 -11.48 -33.09
N LEU A 284 2.85 -11.39 -33.21
CA LEU A 284 3.51 -11.26 -34.53
C LEU A 284 4.26 -12.54 -34.91
N LYS A 285 3.76 -13.25 -35.88
CA LYS A 285 4.56 -14.28 -36.56
C LYS A 285 5.77 -13.61 -37.21
N GLN A 286 6.98 -14.00 -36.82
CA GLN A 286 8.19 -13.62 -37.53
C GLN A 286 8.08 -14.15 -38.99
N LYS A 287 8.02 -13.26 -39.95
CA LYS A 287 8.28 -13.63 -41.36
C LYS A 287 9.79 -13.80 -41.49
N TYR A 288 10.21 -15.04 -41.65
CA TYR A 288 11.57 -15.30 -42.10
C TYR A 288 11.72 -14.69 -43.50
N GLN A 289 12.65 -13.76 -43.65
CA GLN A 289 13.21 -13.35 -44.96
C GLN A 289 14.36 -14.26 -45.33
#